data_11dd6eb07d569870140b7ebb51b24660
#
_entry.id   11dd6eb07d569870140b7ebb51b24660
#
_cell.length_a   1.000
_cell.length_b   1.000
_cell.length_c   1.000
_cell.angle_alpha   90.00
_cell.angle_beta   90.00
_cell.angle_gamma   90.00
#
_symmetry.space_group_name_H-M   'P 1'
#
loop_
_entity.id
_entity.type
_entity.pdbx_description
1 polymer ?
#
loop_
_entity_poly.entity_id
_entity_poly.type
_entity_poly.pdbx_seq_one_letter_code
_entity_poly.pdbx_strand_id
1 'polypeptide(L)'
;MKWNEELDAQSDHPLVPGVIVVLDLDKFKEYVRERGLDPYRPNIVTGELTEAVEELARRYRGVVVYGFSRERGTEEAIIEIPYLEDVNSLVKYLEEVSERIKSYGASISIVVLRDFITGKPARNRREAYYATPARRRAIKLLKEIKRKGGGRILVLT
;
A
#
# COMPACT_ATOMS: atom_id res chain seq x y z
N MET A 1 28.79 -2.57 5.02
CA MET A 1 28.49 -2.12 3.65
C MET A 1 27.43 -1.03 3.71
N LYS A 2 27.60 0.01 2.94
CA LYS A 2 26.73 1.20 3.01
C LYS A 2 25.24 0.92 2.81
N TRP A 3 24.88 0.03 1.91
CA TRP A 3 23.48 -0.28 1.66
C TRP A 3 22.82 -0.98 2.85
N ASN A 4 23.58 -1.77 3.61
CA ASN A 4 23.09 -2.39 4.84
C ASN A 4 22.86 -1.34 5.93
N GLU A 5 23.75 -0.36 6.01
CA GLU A 5 23.63 0.73 6.98
C GLU A 5 22.38 1.57 6.72
N GLU A 6 22.09 1.87 5.44
CA GLU A 6 20.88 2.61 5.09
C GLU A 6 19.59 1.83 5.40
N LEU A 7 19.58 0.53 5.18
CA LEU A 7 18.44 -0.31 5.52
C LEU A 7 18.32 -0.46 7.04
N ASP A 8 19.44 -0.63 7.72
CA ASP A 8 19.48 -0.77 9.18
C ASP A 8 19.03 0.50 9.90
N ALA A 9 19.23 1.68 9.30
CA ALA A 9 18.77 2.94 9.87
C ALA A 9 17.25 2.98 10.08
N GLN A 10 16.47 2.33 9.22
CA GLN A 10 15.03 2.19 9.41
C GLN A 10 14.70 1.13 10.47
N SER A 11 15.45 0.02 10.49
CA SER A 11 15.25 -1.07 11.43
C SER A 11 15.75 -0.75 12.84
N ASP A 12 16.59 0.30 13.00
CA ASP A 12 17.04 0.77 14.31
C ASP A 12 15.93 1.47 15.11
N HIS A 13 14.85 1.88 14.45
CA HIS A 13 13.68 2.39 15.16
C HIS A 13 12.99 1.24 15.91
N PRO A 14 12.48 1.50 17.13
CA PRO A 14 11.73 0.49 17.85
C PRO A 14 10.59 -0.07 17.01
N LEU A 15 10.51 -1.38 16.95
CA LEU A 15 9.40 -2.07 16.30
C LEU A 15 8.25 -2.22 17.27
N VAL A 16 7.05 -1.93 16.78
CA VAL A 16 5.82 -2.07 17.55
C VAL A 16 4.85 -2.99 16.82
N PRO A 17 3.98 -3.70 17.58
CA PRO A 17 2.94 -4.50 16.92
C PRO A 17 2.02 -3.61 16.10
N GLY A 18 1.63 -4.06 14.93
CA GLY A 18 0.72 -3.31 14.09
C GLY A 18 0.35 -4.07 12.83
N VAL A 19 -0.07 -3.33 11.83
CA VAL A 19 -0.47 -3.87 10.54
C VAL A 19 0.19 -3.05 9.44
N ILE A 20 0.73 -3.74 8.45
CA ILE A 20 1.19 -3.09 7.24
C ILE A 20 0.17 -3.38 6.12
N VAL A 21 -0.22 -2.33 5.41
CA VAL A 21 -1.14 -2.40 4.27
C VAL A 21 -0.40 -1.95 3.03
N VAL A 22 -0.41 -2.79 2.00
CA VAL A 22 0.14 -2.44 0.69
C VAL A 22 -0.99 -2.47 -0.33
N LEU A 23 -1.14 -1.37 -1.05
CA LEU A 23 -2.14 -1.23 -2.11
C LEU A 23 -1.40 -0.96 -3.41
N ASP A 24 -1.78 -1.64 -4.49
CA ASP A 24 -1.13 -1.46 -5.77
C ASP A 24 -2.11 -1.76 -6.90
N LEU A 25 -2.32 -0.77 -7.78
CA LEU A 25 -3.19 -0.94 -8.95
C LEU A 25 -2.58 -1.93 -9.92
N ASP A 26 -3.40 -2.84 -10.44
CA ASP A 26 -2.97 -3.86 -11.38
C ASP A 26 -2.99 -3.31 -12.82
N LYS A 27 -1.90 -3.54 -13.56
CA LYS A 27 -1.82 -3.21 -14.98
C LYS A 27 -2.30 -1.79 -15.31
N PHE A 28 -1.94 -0.86 -14.46
CA PHE A 28 -2.46 0.50 -14.55
C PHE A 28 -1.98 1.22 -15.81
N LYS A 29 -0.78 0.96 -16.30
CA LYS A 29 -0.28 1.54 -17.56
C LYS A 29 -1.17 1.16 -18.74
N GLU A 30 -1.63 -0.08 -18.79
CA GLU A 30 -2.56 -0.57 -19.81
C GLU A 30 -3.92 0.11 -19.70
N TYR A 31 -4.43 0.22 -18.47
CA TYR A 31 -5.70 0.90 -18.18
C TYR A 31 -5.69 2.34 -18.69
N VAL A 32 -4.65 3.09 -18.37
CA VAL A 32 -4.49 4.48 -18.77
C VAL A 32 -4.41 4.60 -20.29
N ARG A 33 -3.63 3.74 -20.94
CA ARG A 33 -3.43 3.74 -22.38
C ARG A 33 -4.73 3.42 -23.13
N GLU A 34 -5.44 2.40 -22.71
CA GLU A 34 -6.69 1.98 -23.34
C GLU A 34 -7.77 3.04 -23.29
N ARG A 35 -7.76 3.87 -22.25
CA ARG A 35 -8.74 4.93 -22.04
C ARG A 35 -8.26 6.30 -22.47
N GLY A 36 -7.06 6.41 -23.04
CA GLY A 36 -6.50 7.69 -23.49
C GLY A 36 -6.31 8.70 -22.37
N LEU A 37 -6.02 8.24 -21.15
CA LEU A 37 -5.80 9.10 -20.00
C LEU A 37 -4.35 9.56 -19.93
N ASP A 38 -4.13 10.73 -19.29
CA ASP A 38 -2.79 11.23 -19.01
C ASP A 38 -2.23 10.52 -17.78
N PRO A 39 -1.10 9.77 -17.89
CA PRO A 39 -0.53 9.06 -16.76
C PRO A 39 0.04 9.96 -15.67
N TYR A 40 0.20 11.25 -15.93
CA TYR A 40 0.76 12.20 -14.96
C TYR A 40 -0.31 13.06 -14.27
N ARG A 41 -1.58 12.79 -14.53
CA ARG A 41 -2.70 13.50 -13.92
C ARG A 41 -3.60 12.54 -13.15
N PRO A 42 -4.20 12.98 -12.04
CA PRO A 42 -5.19 12.18 -11.33
C PRO A 42 -6.36 11.82 -12.22
N ASN A 43 -6.92 10.64 -11.98
CA ASN A 43 -8.15 10.19 -12.61
C ASN A 43 -9.05 9.57 -11.54
N ILE A 44 -10.20 9.05 -11.94
CA ILE A 44 -11.16 8.49 -10.97
C ILE A 44 -10.59 7.34 -10.15
N VAL A 45 -9.74 6.50 -10.75
CA VAL A 45 -9.13 5.35 -10.09
C VAL A 45 -8.03 5.78 -9.11
N THR A 46 -7.10 6.60 -9.56
CA THR A 46 -6.02 7.10 -8.69
C THR A 46 -6.57 8.04 -7.60
N GLY A 47 -7.64 8.76 -7.89
CA GLY A 47 -8.35 9.57 -6.89
C GLY A 47 -8.96 8.71 -5.80
N GLU A 48 -9.55 7.58 -6.16
CA GLU A 48 -10.10 6.61 -5.22
C GLU A 48 -9.01 6.09 -4.27
N LEU A 49 -7.83 5.78 -4.82
CA LEU A 49 -6.72 5.30 -4.00
C LEU A 49 -6.15 6.41 -3.12
N THR A 50 -6.08 7.63 -3.61
CA THR A 50 -5.69 8.80 -2.81
C THR A 50 -6.62 8.96 -1.60
N GLU A 51 -7.93 8.90 -1.81
CA GLU A 51 -8.91 8.97 -0.73
C GLU A 51 -8.78 7.81 0.25
N ALA A 52 -8.53 6.60 -0.25
CA ALA A 52 -8.33 5.43 0.61
C ALA A 52 -7.15 5.62 1.54
N VAL A 53 -6.02 6.13 1.03
CA VAL A 53 -4.83 6.38 1.85
C VAL A 53 -5.13 7.44 2.93
N GLU A 54 -5.81 8.52 2.55
CA GLU A 54 -6.21 9.56 3.50
C GLU A 54 -7.14 9.00 4.60
N GLU A 55 -8.08 8.15 4.22
CA GLU A 55 -8.99 7.51 5.16
C GLU A 55 -8.26 6.58 6.13
N LEU A 56 -7.29 5.80 5.64
CA LEU A 56 -6.48 4.94 6.50
C LEU A 56 -5.65 5.74 7.49
N ALA A 57 -5.09 6.86 7.05
CA ALA A 57 -4.32 7.75 7.93
C ALA A 57 -5.22 8.39 8.98
N ARG A 58 -6.39 8.87 8.60
CA ARG A 58 -7.31 9.59 9.50
C ARG A 58 -8.05 8.64 10.45
N ARG A 59 -8.69 7.62 9.89
CA ARG A 59 -9.58 6.73 10.66
C ARG A 59 -8.82 5.74 11.55
N TYR A 60 -7.72 5.20 11.04
CA TYR A 60 -6.95 4.17 11.72
C TYR A 60 -5.62 4.67 12.27
N ARG A 61 -5.34 5.97 12.15
CA ARG A 61 -4.06 6.57 12.53
C ARG A 61 -2.87 5.91 11.84
N GLY A 62 -3.08 5.54 10.58
CA GLY A 62 -2.04 4.95 9.76
C GLY A 62 -0.97 5.98 9.40
N VAL A 63 0.26 5.51 9.33
CA VAL A 63 1.39 6.30 8.87
C VAL A 63 1.62 5.98 7.40
N VAL A 64 1.59 7.00 6.55
CA VAL A 64 1.89 6.82 5.13
C VAL A 64 3.39 6.63 4.99
N VAL A 65 3.79 5.40 4.62
CA VAL A 65 5.20 5.05 4.44
C VAL A 65 5.70 5.53 3.08
N TYR A 66 4.88 5.34 2.03
CA TYR A 66 5.30 5.63 0.67
C TYR A 66 4.11 5.65 -0.31
N GLY A 67 4.26 6.38 -1.40
CA GLY A 67 3.44 6.24 -2.62
C GLY A 67 2.32 7.24 -2.78
N PHE A 68 1.90 7.89 -1.72
CA PHE A 68 0.80 8.86 -1.76
C PHE A 68 1.16 10.06 -2.64
N SER A 69 0.27 10.42 -3.56
CA SER A 69 0.44 11.62 -4.40
C SER A 69 -0.92 12.20 -4.79
N ARG A 70 -1.20 13.41 -4.33
CA ARG A 70 -2.39 14.15 -4.76
C ARG A 70 -2.23 14.74 -6.16
N GLU A 71 -1.00 15.13 -6.50
CA GLU A 71 -0.71 15.83 -7.76
C GLU A 71 -0.83 14.92 -8.98
N ARG A 72 -0.31 13.70 -8.87
CA ARG A 72 -0.32 12.73 -9.97
C ARG A 72 -1.43 11.69 -9.83
N GLY A 73 -2.02 11.57 -8.66
CA GLY A 73 -2.84 10.44 -8.26
C GLY A 73 -1.99 9.31 -7.69
N THR A 74 -2.59 8.51 -6.83
CA THR A 74 -1.90 7.44 -6.12
C THR A 74 -2.07 6.13 -6.90
N GLU A 75 -0.96 5.51 -7.32
CA GLU A 75 -0.96 4.23 -8.02
C GLU A 75 -0.59 3.07 -7.10
N GLU A 76 0.23 3.34 -6.10
CA GLU A 76 0.61 2.38 -5.07
C GLU A 76 0.75 3.12 -3.74
N ALA A 77 0.58 2.41 -2.65
CA ALA A 77 0.81 2.99 -1.32
C ALA A 77 1.15 1.92 -0.31
N ILE A 78 2.00 2.28 0.64
CA ILE A 78 2.31 1.46 1.81
C ILE A 78 1.95 2.29 3.04
N ILE A 79 1.12 1.71 3.91
CA ILE A 79 0.67 2.34 5.16
C ILE A 79 0.98 1.39 6.30
N GLU A 80 1.51 1.92 7.40
CA GLU A 80 1.71 1.15 8.63
C GLU A 80 0.81 1.71 9.71
N ILE A 81 0.04 0.82 10.38
CA ILE A 81 -0.94 1.20 11.39
C ILE A 81 -0.50 0.59 12.73
N PRO A 82 0.13 1.39 13.62
CA PRO A 82 0.56 0.88 14.94
C PRO A 82 -0.63 0.48 15.78
N TYR A 83 -0.48 -0.65 16.49
CA TYR A 83 -1.42 -1.14 17.50
C TYR A 83 -2.86 -1.34 17.03
N LEU A 84 -3.07 -1.56 15.74
CA LEU A 84 -4.42 -1.82 15.24
C LEU A 84 -4.97 -3.12 15.80
N GLU A 85 -6.12 -3.06 16.46
CA GLU A 85 -6.81 -4.24 16.99
C GLU A 85 -7.90 -4.74 16.04
N ASP A 86 -8.74 -3.84 15.53
CA ASP A 86 -9.88 -4.18 14.66
C ASP A 86 -9.48 -4.28 13.20
N VAL A 87 -8.83 -5.39 12.84
CA VAL A 87 -8.43 -5.66 11.45
C VAL A 87 -9.67 -5.92 10.57
N ASN A 88 -10.73 -6.48 11.13
CA ASN A 88 -11.94 -6.77 10.35
C ASN A 88 -12.59 -5.51 9.79
N SER A 89 -12.64 -4.43 10.56
CA SER A 89 -13.13 -3.14 10.09
C SER A 89 -12.29 -2.61 8.92
N LEU A 90 -10.97 -2.69 9.05
CA LEU A 90 -10.03 -2.29 8.01
C LEU A 90 -10.24 -3.09 6.73
N VAL A 91 -10.32 -4.41 6.83
CA VAL A 91 -10.50 -5.28 5.67
C VAL A 91 -11.82 -4.99 4.95
N LYS A 92 -12.89 -4.78 5.72
CA LYS A 92 -14.20 -4.43 5.16
C LYS A 92 -14.13 -3.13 4.37
N TYR A 93 -13.45 -2.12 4.90
CA TYR A 93 -13.25 -0.86 4.17
C TYR A 93 -12.45 -1.08 2.87
N LEU A 94 -11.39 -1.87 2.93
CA LEU A 94 -10.57 -2.16 1.75
C LEU A 94 -11.33 -2.97 0.68
N GLU A 95 -12.24 -3.84 1.09
CA GLU A 95 -13.13 -4.53 0.17
C GLU A 95 -14.03 -3.53 -0.57
N GLU A 96 -14.54 -2.52 0.13
CA GLU A 96 -15.35 -1.46 -0.49
C GLU A 96 -14.52 -0.66 -1.51
N VAL A 97 -13.28 -0.33 -1.18
CA VAL A 97 -12.36 0.35 -2.10
C VAL A 97 -12.13 -0.50 -3.34
N SER A 98 -11.85 -1.78 -3.17
CA SER A 98 -11.64 -2.72 -4.27
C SER A 98 -12.86 -2.80 -5.19
N GLU A 99 -14.05 -2.86 -4.62
CA GLU A 99 -15.30 -2.90 -5.40
C GLU A 99 -15.52 -1.61 -6.20
N ARG A 100 -15.24 -0.44 -5.61
CA ARG A 100 -15.34 0.82 -6.34
C ARG A 100 -14.36 0.89 -7.51
N ILE A 101 -13.13 0.45 -7.29
CA ILE A 101 -12.11 0.41 -8.34
C ILE A 101 -12.54 -0.52 -9.47
N LYS A 102 -13.09 -1.68 -9.15
CA LYS A 102 -13.66 -2.60 -10.15
C LYS A 102 -14.78 -1.96 -10.95
N SER A 103 -15.63 -1.17 -10.29
CA SER A 103 -16.74 -0.49 -10.97
C SER A 103 -16.25 0.52 -12.02
N TYR A 104 -15.02 1.00 -11.89
CA TYR A 104 -14.38 1.87 -12.87
C TYR A 104 -13.59 1.10 -13.95
N GLY A 105 -13.68 -0.23 -13.93
CA GLY A 105 -12.99 -1.08 -14.91
C GLY A 105 -11.52 -1.32 -14.63
N ALA A 106 -11.05 -0.99 -13.43
CA ALA A 106 -9.66 -1.23 -13.02
C ALA A 106 -9.59 -2.36 -11.99
N SER A 107 -8.38 -2.69 -11.57
CA SER A 107 -8.13 -3.76 -10.59
C SER A 107 -7.06 -3.31 -9.59
N ILE A 108 -7.16 -3.80 -8.37
CA ILE A 108 -6.21 -3.50 -7.31
C ILE A 108 -5.84 -4.77 -6.55
N SER A 109 -4.57 -4.89 -6.17
CA SER A 109 -4.07 -5.94 -5.29
C SER A 109 -3.70 -5.32 -3.94
N ILE A 110 -4.13 -5.95 -2.86
CA ILE A 110 -3.95 -5.43 -1.50
C ILE A 110 -3.42 -6.53 -0.59
N VAL A 111 -2.42 -6.19 0.22
CA VAL A 111 -1.91 -7.06 1.29
C VAL A 111 -2.19 -6.38 2.64
N VAL A 112 -2.75 -7.12 3.56
CA VAL A 112 -2.94 -6.71 4.96
C VAL A 112 -2.19 -7.72 5.81
N LEU A 113 -1.10 -7.30 6.43
CA LEU A 113 -0.21 -8.18 7.18
C LEU A 113 -0.03 -7.66 8.61
N ARG A 114 -0.38 -8.49 9.60
CA ARG A 114 -0.05 -8.21 10.99
C ARG A 114 1.41 -8.57 11.24
N ASP A 115 2.19 -7.62 11.72
CA ASP A 115 3.61 -7.80 11.97
C ASP A 115 4.13 -6.71 12.90
N PHE A 116 5.41 -6.75 13.19
CA PHE A 116 6.10 -5.68 13.89
C PHE A 116 6.56 -4.63 12.87
N ILE A 117 6.21 -3.37 13.12
CA ILE A 117 6.40 -2.26 12.18
C ILE A 117 7.13 -1.11 12.86
N THR A 118 7.78 -0.25 12.07
CA THR A 118 8.39 0.97 12.58
C THR A 118 7.39 2.12 12.72
N GLY A 119 6.38 2.17 11.86
CA GLY A 119 5.46 3.29 11.78
C GLY A 119 6.14 4.60 11.36
N LYS A 120 7.18 4.52 10.54
CA LYS A 120 7.94 5.68 10.05
C LYS A 120 7.86 5.80 8.54
N PRO A 121 7.74 7.03 7.99
CA PRO A 121 7.80 7.24 6.55
C PRO A 121 9.15 6.77 5.98
N ALA A 122 9.13 6.23 4.79
CA ALA A 122 10.34 5.87 4.06
C ALA A 122 10.85 7.08 3.28
N ARG A 123 12.16 7.19 3.12
CA ARG A 123 12.78 8.27 2.35
C ARG A 123 12.68 8.02 0.84
N ASN A 124 12.56 6.75 0.45
CA ASN A 124 12.50 6.36 -0.96
C ASN A 124 11.82 4.99 -1.11
N ARG A 125 11.61 4.56 -2.34
CA ARG A 125 10.95 3.30 -2.64
C ARG A 125 11.69 2.08 -2.08
N ARG A 126 13.01 2.10 -2.13
CA ARG A 126 13.82 1.00 -1.62
C ARG A 126 13.60 0.77 -0.13
N GLU A 127 13.61 1.84 0.66
CA GLU A 127 13.32 1.74 2.09
C GLU A 127 11.88 1.27 2.35
N ALA A 128 10.94 1.77 1.57
CA ALA A 128 9.54 1.38 1.69
C ALA A 128 9.34 -0.11 1.43
N TYR A 129 10.11 -0.68 0.52
CA TYR A 129 9.97 -2.08 0.12
C TYR A 129 10.81 -3.04 0.97
N TYR A 130 12.00 -2.60 1.43
CA TYR A 130 12.99 -3.54 1.92
C TYR A 130 13.58 -3.22 3.30
N ALA A 131 13.32 -2.07 3.89
CA ALA A 131 14.02 -1.63 5.10
C ALA A 131 13.68 -2.45 6.36
N THR A 132 12.54 -3.11 6.41
CA THR A 132 12.12 -3.91 7.56
C THR A 132 11.68 -5.29 7.12
N PRO A 133 11.69 -6.30 8.04
CA PRO A 133 11.14 -7.62 7.72
C PRO A 133 9.68 -7.57 7.29
N ALA A 134 8.84 -6.75 7.96
CA ALA A 134 7.43 -6.61 7.61
C ALA A 134 7.25 -6.10 6.18
N ARG A 135 8.01 -5.08 5.80
CA ARG A 135 7.96 -4.52 4.44
C ARG A 135 8.37 -5.54 3.40
N ARG A 136 9.48 -6.23 3.62
CA ARG A 136 9.94 -7.28 2.69
C ARG A 136 8.91 -8.37 2.50
N ARG A 137 8.31 -8.81 3.60
CA ARG A 137 7.29 -9.86 3.57
C ARG A 137 6.04 -9.41 2.84
N ALA A 138 5.56 -8.21 3.13
CA ALA A 138 4.36 -7.65 2.49
C ALA A 138 4.55 -7.51 0.97
N ILE A 139 5.70 -7.00 0.53
CA ILE A 139 6.01 -6.84 -0.88
C ILE A 139 6.14 -8.19 -1.59
N LYS A 140 6.75 -9.18 -0.94
CA LYS A 140 6.83 -10.53 -1.48
C LYS A 140 5.44 -11.12 -1.72
N LEU A 141 4.54 -10.96 -0.75
CA LEU A 141 3.15 -11.42 -0.87
C LEU A 141 2.41 -10.68 -1.99
N LEU A 142 2.63 -9.38 -2.12
CA LEU A 142 2.04 -8.60 -3.20
C LEU A 142 2.49 -9.11 -4.57
N LYS A 143 3.77 -9.36 -4.74
CA LYS A 143 4.30 -9.91 -6.00
C LYS A 143 3.71 -11.28 -6.34
N GLU A 144 3.48 -12.11 -5.34
CA GLU A 144 2.83 -13.42 -5.54
C GLU A 144 1.38 -13.26 -6.01
N ILE A 145 0.62 -12.34 -5.40
CA ILE A 145 -0.75 -12.05 -5.83
C ILE A 145 -0.76 -11.59 -7.29
N LYS A 146 0.10 -10.64 -7.63
CA LYS A 146 0.16 -10.08 -8.98
C LYS A 146 0.57 -11.12 -10.02
N ARG A 147 1.50 -12.01 -9.68
CA ARG A 147 1.91 -13.10 -10.58
C ARG A 147 0.77 -14.05 -10.89
N LYS A 148 -0.17 -14.20 -9.96
CA LYS A 148 -1.35 -15.07 -10.10
C LYS A 148 -2.57 -14.35 -10.70
N GLY A 149 -2.38 -13.13 -11.23
CA GLY A 149 -3.45 -12.37 -11.89
C GLY A 149 -3.91 -11.11 -11.18
N GLY A 150 -3.49 -10.89 -9.94
CA GLY A 150 -3.89 -9.71 -9.19
C GLY A 150 -5.35 -9.72 -8.74
N GLY A 151 -5.87 -8.54 -8.40
CA GLY A 151 -7.29 -8.35 -8.08
C GLY A 151 -7.75 -8.99 -6.79
N ARG A 152 -6.85 -9.17 -5.82
CA ARG A 152 -7.15 -9.86 -4.56
C ARG A 152 -6.72 -9.06 -3.36
N ILE A 153 -7.42 -9.31 -2.26
CA ILE A 153 -7.01 -8.84 -0.93
C ILE A 153 -6.52 -10.06 -0.16
N LEU A 154 -5.24 -10.05 0.22
CA LEU A 154 -4.65 -11.10 1.03
C LEU A 154 -4.48 -10.57 2.46
N VAL A 155 -5.10 -11.26 3.41
CA VAL A 155 -5.08 -10.89 4.83
C VAL A 155 -4.35 -11.96 5.61
N LEU A 156 -3.25 -11.60 6.26
CA LEU A 156 -2.51 -12.49 7.16
C LEU A 156 -2.43 -11.84 8.54
N THR A 157 -3.23 -12.32 9.45
CA THR A 157 -3.30 -11.88 10.83
C THR A 157 -3.34 -13.06 11.78
#